data_104a862a50140ab18fb4fea826441f80
#
_entry.id   104a862a50140ab18fb4fea826441f80
#
_cell.length_a   1.000
_cell.length_b   1.000
_cell.length_c   1.000
_cell.angle_alpha   90.00
_cell.angle_beta   90.00
_cell.angle_gamma   90.00
#
_symmetry.space_group_name_H-M   'P 1'
#
loop_
_entity.id
_entity.type
_entity.pdbx_description
1 polymer ?
#
loop_
_entity_poly.entity_id
_entity_poly.type
_entity_poly.pdbx_seq_one_letter_code
_entity_poly.pdbx_strand_id
1 'polypeptide(L)'
;MNKKIVFCILFIFSGIFAMAQNITPAPDQLIALTPDWKGERSPDGRPKVPDIIIERLQNCTLEQVWGYMDRRGYRNQIEKDWIILKPGETMTGRAVTAQFMPTRPDLDSLIRAIGKKEGRSQKGGINIWPIDILVKGDIYVADGYGKVKDGTLIGSSLGNAIYGKTGKGVIFYGAVRDMQELKDTKGFNAWVKGHHPSYIKDMTPTSINAPIRIGEVTVFPGDVVFANEYGVAFIPAHLVEGLVKASELTGLRDEFERVLLQQSKYPSGEIHGDWSDKIKNEFRAWVKKYPKPIAVTSPEIEEYLAKEGH
;
A
#
# COMPACT_ATOMS: atom_id res chain seq x y z
N MET A 1 -26.55 74.74 14.75
CA MET A 1 -26.05 73.66 15.64
C MET A 1 -25.82 72.40 14.77
N ASN A 2 -24.61 72.24 14.25
CA ASN A 2 -24.27 71.13 13.34
C ASN A 2 -23.64 69.98 14.12
N LYS A 3 -24.35 68.84 14.21
CA LYS A 3 -23.80 67.62 14.76
C LYS A 3 -23.03 66.87 13.65
N LYS A 4 -21.71 66.80 13.78
CA LYS A 4 -20.86 65.93 12.96
C LYS A 4 -20.93 64.51 13.50
N ILE A 5 -21.50 63.58 12.70
CA ILE A 5 -21.49 62.14 12.96
C ILE A 5 -20.15 61.60 12.50
N VAL A 6 -19.33 61.14 13.45
CA VAL A 6 -18.07 60.42 13.16
C VAL A 6 -18.40 58.95 12.96
N PHE A 7 -18.22 58.45 11.74
CA PHE A 7 -18.41 57.04 11.38
C PHE A 7 -17.06 56.33 11.64
N CYS A 8 -16.95 55.59 12.77
CA CYS A 8 -15.84 54.71 13.00
C CYS A 8 -16.02 53.42 12.18
N ILE A 9 -15.27 53.28 11.09
CA ILE A 9 -15.16 52.02 10.34
C ILE A 9 -14.21 51.10 11.08
N LEU A 10 -14.77 50.10 11.75
CA LEU A 10 -14.00 49.00 12.36
C LEU A 10 -13.56 48.05 11.23
N PHE A 11 -12.30 48.14 10.79
CA PHE A 11 -11.69 47.16 9.93
C PHE A 11 -11.45 45.88 10.74
N ILE A 12 -12.35 44.88 10.59
CA ILE A 12 -12.09 43.53 11.06
C ILE A 12 -11.05 42.93 10.13
N PHE A 13 -9.79 42.95 10.56
CA PHE A 13 -8.72 42.15 9.94
C PHE A 13 -9.03 40.67 10.20
N SER A 14 -9.78 40.05 9.30
CA SER A 14 -9.85 38.58 9.21
C SER A 14 -8.44 38.13 8.83
N GLY A 15 -7.65 37.71 9.83
CA GLY A 15 -6.37 37.08 9.62
C GLY A 15 -6.59 35.84 8.77
N ILE A 16 -6.28 35.94 7.48
CA ILE A 16 -6.11 34.77 6.63
C ILE A 16 -4.89 34.04 7.21
N PHE A 17 -5.12 33.03 8.04
CA PHE A 17 -4.07 32.07 8.36
C PHE A 17 -3.68 31.39 7.05
N ALA A 18 -2.64 31.89 6.41
CA ALA A 18 -1.97 31.17 5.35
C ALA A 18 -1.47 29.86 6.00
N MET A 19 -2.21 28.77 5.79
CA MET A 19 -1.77 27.44 6.17
C MET A 19 -0.54 27.17 5.32
N ALA A 20 0.63 27.28 5.92
CA ALA A 20 1.86 26.83 5.28
C ALA A 20 1.67 25.34 4.97
N GLN A 21 1.90 24.97 3.73
CA GLN A 21 1.79 23.58 3.29
C GLN A 21 2.78 22.75 4.09
N ASN A 22 2.29 21.88 4.96
CA ASN A 22 3.13 20.94 5.71
C ASN A 22 3.68 19.86 4.78
N ILE A 23 4.88 19.34 5.08
CA ILE A 23 5.44 18.20 4.34
C ILE A 23 4.60 16.95 4.62
N THR A 24 4.06 16.83 5.83
CA THR A 24 3.13 15.76 6.23
C THR A 24 1.74 16.34 6.40
N PRO A 25 0.72 15.80 5.73
CA PRO A 25 -0.66 16.19 5.96
C PRO A 25 -1.07 16.03 7.41
N ALA A 26 -1.97 16.89 7.88
CA ALA A 26 -2.58 16.72 9.19
C ALA A 26 -3.50 15.48 9.22
N PRO A 27 -3.72 14.85 10.39
CA PRO A 27 -4.52 13.62 10.50
C PRO A 27 -5.93 13.74 9.92
N ASP A 28 -6.59 14.88 10.08
CA ASP A 28 -7.92 15.17 9.53
C ASP A 28 -7.93 15.17 8.00
N GLN A 29 -6.86 15.61 7.35
CA GLN A 29 -6.70 15.55 5.90
C GLN A 29 -6.62 14.09 5.42
N LEU A 30 -5.87 13.22 6.11
CA LEU A 30 -5.80 11.79 5.77
C LEU A 30 -7.14 11.07 6.00
N ILE A 31 -7.87 11.45 7.05
CA ILE A 31 -9.21 10.95 7.29
C ILE A 31 -10.15 11.34 6.14
N ALA A 32 -10.09 12.61 5.69
CA ALA A 32 -10.90 13.10 4.58
C ALA A 32 -10.58 12.42 3.24
N LEU A 33 -9.31 12.01 3.02
CA LEU A 33 -8.88 11.28 1.82
C LEU A 33 -9.35 9.82 1.80
N THR A 34 -9.67 9.24 2.95
CA THR A 34 -10.05 7.83 3.09
C THR A 34 -11.39 7.67 3.81
N PRO A 35 -12.49 8.29 3.28
CA PRO A 35 -13.78 8.39 3.98
C PRO A 35 -14.50 7.04 4.09
N ASP A 36 -14.19 6.09 3.19
CA ASP A 36 -14.81 4.76 3.17
C ASP A 36 -14.24 3.82 4.24
N TRP A 37 -13.05 4.13 4.79
CA TRP A 37 -12.50 3.36 5.89
C TRP A 37 -13.21 3.68 7.21
N LYS A 38 -13.86 2.68 7.79
CA LYS A 38 -14.63 2.79 9.06
C LYS A 38 -13.94 2.12 10.24
N GLY A 39 -12.79 1.50 10.03
CA GLY A 39 -12.03 0.80 11.06
C GLY A 39 -11.11 1.71 11.88
N GLU A 40 -10.23 1.08 12.68
CA GLU A 40 -9.20 1.77 13.48
C GLU A 40 -8.28 2.60 12.60
N ARG A 41 -7.79 3.73 13.13
CA ARG A 41 -6.80 4.57 12.48
C ARG A 41 -5.54 4.71 13.33
N SER A 42 -4.42 4.86 12.66
CA SER A 42 -3.16 5.26 13.29
C SER A 42 -3.25 6.70 13.81
N PRO A 43 -2.39 7.12 14.76
CA PRO A 43 -2.41 8.49 15.29
C PRO A 43 -2.24 9.59 14.24
N ASP A 44 -1.61 9.27 13.10
CA ASP A 44 -1.43 10.16 11.96
C ASP A 44 -2.65 10.22 11.00
N GLY A 45 -3.74 9.52 11.31
CA GLY A 45 -4.99 9.50 10.54
C GLY A 45 -5.07 8.40 9.48
N ARG A 46 -3.98 7.67 9.19
CA ARG A 46 -3.99 6.57 8.22
C ARG A 46 -4.94 5.44 8.63
N PRO A 47 -5.63 4.80 7.67
CA PRO A 47 -6.30 3.53 7.91
C PRO A 47 -5.34 2.49 8.52
N LYS A 48 -5.81 1.76 9.54
CA LYS A 48 -5.06 0.69 10.18
C LYS A 48 -5.77 -0.64 9.96
N VAL A 49 -5.58 -1.23 8.79
CA VAL A 49 -6.08 -2.58 8.49
C VAL A 49 -5.47 -3.57 9.49
N PRO A 50 -6.28 -4.47 10.12
CA PRO A 50 -5.77 -5.43 11.10
C PRO A 50 -4.67 -6.34 10.53
N ASP A 51 -3.66 -6.64 11.34
CA ASP A 51 -2.50 -7.46 10.92
C ASP A 51 -2.95 -8.84 10.45
N ILE A 52 -3.95 -9.44 11.09
CA ILE A 52 -4.48 -10.76 10.69
C ILE A 52 -5.05 -10.76 9.26
N ILE A 53 -5.65 -9.67 8.81
CA ILE A 53 -6.17 -9.54 7.44
C ILE A 53 -4.99 -9.41 6.46
N ILE A 54 -3.96 -8.62 6.84
CA ILE A 54 -2.74 -8.46 6.03
C ILE A 54 -1.96 -9.78 5.91
N GLU A 55 -1.93 -10.59 6.97
CA GLU A 55 -1.32 -11.92 6.94
C GLU A 55 -2.07 -12.89 6.03
N ARG A 56 -3.41 -12.89 6.09
CA ARG A 56 -4.24 -13.71 5.19
C ARG A 56 -4.10 -13.30 3.72
N LEU A 57 -3.92 -12.00 3.45
CA LEU A 57 -3.68 -11.48 2.10
C LEU A 57 -2.46 -12.11 1.42
N GLN A 58 -1.44 -12.53 2.17
CA GLN A 58 -0.25 -13.17 1.61
C GLN A 58 -0.55 -14.45 0.82
N ASN A 59 -1.69 -15.10 1.08
CA ASN A 59 -2.13 -16.33 0.41
C ASN A 59 -2.93 -16.07 -0.87
N CYS A 60 -3.22 -14.81 -1.19
CA CYS A 60 -3.92 -14.42 -2.41
C CYS A 60 -2.97 -14.45 -3.62
N THR A 61 -3.53 -14.52 -4.82
CA THR A 61 -2.78 -14.31 -6.07
C THR A 61 -2.95 -12.87 -6.56
N LEU A 62 -2.03 -12.41 -7.40
CA LEU A 62 -2.13 -11.07 -7.99
C LEU A 62 -3.39 -10.94 -8.87
N GLU A 63 -3.79 -12.03 -9.54
CA GLU A 63 -4.99 -12.09 -10.39
C GLU A 63 -6.27 -11.95 -9.55
N GLN A 64 -6.34 -12.58 -8.38
CA GLN A 64 -7.46 -12.45 -7.44
C GLN A 64 -7.55 -11.00 -6.93
N VAL A 65 -6.41 -10.41 -6.55
CA VAL A 65 -6.31 -9.01 -6.12
C VAL A 65 -6.78 -8.07 -7.22
N TRP A 66 -6.25 -8.24 -8.43
CA TRP A 66 -6.63 -7.44 -9.59
C TRP A 66 -8.12 -7.57 -9.91
N GLY A 67 -8.62 -8.80 -10.07
CA GLY A 67 -10.00 -9.04 -10.47
C GLY A 67 -11.02 -8.50 -9.45
N TYR A 68 -10.69 -8.55 -8.14
CA TYR A 68 -11.55 -7.96 -7.12
C TYR A 68 -11.63 -6.44 -7.22
N MET A 69 -10.49 -5.78 -7.45
CA MET A 69 -10.40 -4.33 -7.58
C MET A 69 -11.00 -3.83 -8.90
N ASP A 70 -10.71 -4.51 -10.02
CA ASP A 70 -11.19 -4.12 -11.36
C ASP A 70 -12.73 -4.09 -11.43
N ARG A 71 -13.40 -5.11 -10.90
CA ARG A 71 -14.87 -5.16 -10.80
C ARG A 71 -15.49 -4.04 -9.97
N ARG A 72 -14.69 -3.34 -9.17
CA ARG A 72 -15.09 -2.17 -8.34
C ARG A 72 -14.61 -0.84 -8.90
N GLY A 73 -14.08 -0.85 -10.13
CA GLY A 73 -13.62 0.35 -10.84
C GLY A 73 -12.19 0.80 -10.51
N TYR A 74 -11.46 0.06 -9.67
CA TYR A 74 -10.06 0.34 -9.33
C TYR A 74 -9.11 -0.33 -10.35
N ARG A 75 -9.01 0.23 -11.53
CA ARG A 75 -8.33 -0.39 -12.69
C ARG A 75 -6.82 -0.23 -12.68
N ASN A 76 -6.30 0.91 -12.23
CA ASN A 76 -4.88 1.26 -12.25
C ASN A 76 -4.29 1.15 -10.83
N GLN A 77 -4.25 -0.06 -10.27
CA GLN A 77 -3.77 -0.29 -8.91
C GLN A 77 -2.61 -1.30 -8.84
N ILE A 78 -2.05 -1.66 -10.01
CA ILE A 78 -0.91 -2.60 -10.10
C ILE A 78 0.19 -1.97 -10.93
N GLU A 79 1.40 -2.00 -10.39
CA GLU A 79 2.64 -1.65 -11.09
C GLU A 79 3.52 -2.87 -11.27
N LYS A 80 4.18 -2.98 -12.43
CA LYS A 80 5.01 -4.12 -12.84
C LYS A 80 6.46 -3.69 -13.14
N ASP A 81 7.24 -4.62 -13.70
CA ASP A 81 8.61 -4.40 -14.15
C ASP A 81 9.54 -3.92 -13.03
N TRP A 82 9.53 -4.65 -11.92
CA TRP A 82 10.37 -4.42 -10.76
C TRP A 82 11.65 -5.25 -10.80
N ILE A 83 12.75 -4.66 -10.34
CA ILE A 83 13.90 -5.41 -9.84
C ILE A 83 13.57 -5.78 -8.39
N ILE A 84 13.54 -7.09 -8.12
CA ILE A 84 13.16 -7.64 -6.81
C ILE A 84 14.42 -8.13 -6.11
N LEU A 85 14.62 -7.69 -4.87
CA LEU A 85 15.81 -8.06 -4.09
C LEU A 85 15.83 -9.56 -3.77
N LYS A 86 14.68 -10.12 -3.35
CA LYS A 86 14.47 -11.55 -3.07
C LYS A 86 13.24 -12.04 -3.81
N PRO A 87 13.40 -12.51 -5.06
CA PRO A 87 12.30 -13.11 -5.82
C PRO A 87 11.71 -14.34 -5.11
N GLY A 88 10.42 -14.62 -5.34
CA GLY A 88 9.69 -15.74 -4.76
C GLY A 88 9.12 -15.49 -3.36
N GLU A 89 9.41 -14.33 -2.75
CA GLU A 89 8.80 -13.93 -1.47
C GLU A 89 7.63 -12.95 -1.71
N THR A 90 6.52 -13.15 -0.99
CA THR A 90 5.40 -12.20 -0.96
C THR A 90 5.56 -11.26 0.24
N MET A 91 5.39 -9.96 0.02
CA MET A 91 5.40 -8.94 1.07
C MET A 91 4.07 -8.20 1.10
N THR A 92 3.46 -8.14 2.29
CA THR A 92 2.22 -7.38 2.54
C THR A 92 2.40 -6.46 3.74
N GLY A 93 1.74 -5.29 3.71
CA GLY A 93 1.83 -4.31 4.79
C GLY A 93 1.10 -3.02 4.44
N ARG A 94 1.09 -2.06 5.36
CA ARG A 94 0.46 -0.74 5.17
C ARG A 94 1.45 0.24 4.57
N ALA A 95 1.02 1.02 3.57
CA ALA A 95 1.86 2.01 2.91
C ALA A 95 2.11 3.23 3.80
N VAL A 96 3.37 3.58 3.98
CA VAL A 96 3.83 4.93 4.35
C VAL A 96 4.49 5.52 3.12
N THR A 97 3.96 6.61 2.64
CA THR A 97 4.32 7.17 1.33
C THR A 97 5.31 8.32 1.45
N ALA A 98 6.16 8.49 0.43
CA ALA A 98 6.97 9.70 0.26
C ALA A 98 7.13 10.03 -1.23
N GLN A 99 7.02 11.31 -1.54
CA GLN A 99 7.25 11.86 -2.88
C GLN A 99 8.58 12.58 -2.91
N PHE A 100 9.44 12.22 -3.85
CA PHE A 100 10.67 12.97 -4.14
C PHE A 100 10.55 13.68 -5.47
N MET A 101 11.20 14.82 -5.58
CA MET A 101 11.36 15.59 -6.81
C MET A 101 12.82 15.97 -7.04
N PRO A 102 13.22 16.28 -8.29
CA PRO A 102 14.50 16.89 -8.55
C PRO A 102 14.69 18.14 -7.69
N THR A 103 15.87 18.27 -7.06
CA THR A 103 16.16 19.41 -6.20
C THR A 103 16.10 20.71 -6.97
N ARG A 104 15.34 21.64 -6.45
CA ARG A 104 15.32 23.05 -6.83
C ARG A 104 15.71 23.86 -5.59
N PRO A 105 16.73 24.73 -5.64
CA PRO A 105 17.31 25.33 -4.43
C PRO A 105 16.32 26.09 -3.53
N ASP A 106 15.36 26.81 -4.12
CA ASP A 106 14.32 27.52 -3.39
C ASP A 106 13.34 26.54 -2.69
N LEU A 107 12.92 25.48 -3.38
CA LEU A 107 12.06 24.44 -2.82
C LEU A 107 12.80 23.66 -1.73
N ASP A 108 14.06 23.26 -1.95
CA ASP A 108 14.84 22.52 -0.94
C ASP A 108 15.02 23.34 0.34
N SER A 109 15.33 24.64 0.19
CA SER A 109 15.44 25.57 1.32
C SER A 109 14.12 25.69 2.10
N LEU A 110 12.99 25.78 1.40
CA LEU A 110 11.66 25.81 2.01
C LEU A 110 11.34 24.51 2.75
N ILE A 111 11.57 23.37 2.11
CA ILE A 111 11.32 22.04 2.69
C ILE A 111 12.15 21.84 3.98
N ARG A 112 13.44 22.22 3.96
CA ARG A 112 14.28 22.16 5.17
C ARG A 112 13.78 23.07 6.29
N ALA A 113 13.33 24.29 5.95
CA ALA A 113 12.76 25.21 6.92
C ALA A 113 11.46 24.65 7.54
N ILE A 114 10.57 24.08 6.73
CA ILE A 114 9.33 23.42 7.20
C ILE A 114 9.69 22.22 8.07
N GLY A 115 10.58 21.33 7.62
CA GLY A 115 11.00 20.16 8.38
C GLY A 115 11.61 20.50 9.73
N LYS A 116 12.39 21.60 9.81
CA LYS A 116 12.90 22.12 11.10
C LYS A 116 11.74 22.57 12.00
N LYS A 117 10.75 23.25 11.45
CA LYS A 117 9.55 23.71 12.18
C LYS A 117 8.70 22.52 12.66
N GLU A 118 8.61 21.46 11.86
CA GLU A 118 7.95 20.18 12.24
C GLU A 118 8.77 19.34 13.23
N GLY A 119 9.94 19.77 13.68
CA GLY A 119 10.80 19.05 14.62
C GLY A 119 11.57 17.88 14.01
N ARG A 120 11.68 17.81 12.67
CA ARG A 120 12.41 16.74 12.00
C ARG A 120 13.90 16.84 12.22
N SER A 121 14.58 15.69 12.21
CA SER A 121 16.03 15.64 12.38
C SER A 121 16.74 16.53 11.35
N GLN A 122 17.65 17.35 11.84
CA GLN A 122 18.54 18.16 11.02
C GLN A 122 19.92 17.47 10.82
N LYS A 123 20.09 16.28 11.37
CA LYS A 123 21.29 15.46 11.22
C LYS A 123 21.05 14.41 10.13
N GLY A 124 22.02 14.18 9.28
CA GLY A 124 21.91 13.27 8.14
C GLY A 124 21.17 13.88 6.94
N GLY A 125 20.80 13.05 5.99
CA GLY A 125 20.04 13.47 4.81
C GLY A 125 18.55 13.56 5.09
N ILE A 126 17.85 14.44 4.37
CA ILE A 126 16.40 14.60 4.53
C ILE A 126 15.59 13.38 4.02
N ASN A 127 16.22 12.46 3.30
CA ASN A 127 15.66 11.17 2.92
C ASN A 127 15.40 10.21 4.11
N ILE A 128 15.92 10.53 5.30
CA ILE A 128 15.63 9.76 6.52
C ILE A 128 14.25 10.09 7.12
N TRP A 129 13.70 11.26 6.85
CA TRP A 129 12.45 11.72 7.46
C TRP A 129 11.26 10.78 7.30
N PRO A 130 11.03 10.15 6.12
CA PRO A 130 9.99 9.14 5.99
C PRO A 130 10.23 7.89 6.85
N ILE A 131 11.50 7.55 7.10
CA ILE A 131 11.87 6.38 7.90
C ILE A 131 11.55 6.60 9.38
N ASP A 132 11.65 7.86 9.85
CA ASP A 132 11.43 8.18 11.27
C ASP A 132 9.98 7.93 11.71
N ILE A 133 9.01 8.03 10.82
CA ILE A 133 7.58 7.84 11.13
C ILE A 133 7.08 6.40 10.94
N LEU A 134 7.92 5.49 10.44
CA LEU A 134 7.56 4.09 10.24
C LEU A 134 7.31 3.38 11.56
N VAL A 135 6.31 2.49 11.56
CA VAL A 135 5.96 1.61 12.67
C VAL A 135 5.83 0.16 12.19
N LYS A 136 5.66 -0.79 13.12
CA LYS A 136 5.53 -2.22 12.82
C LYS A 136 4.42 -2.49 11.81
N GLY A 137 4.74 -3.29 10.78
CA GLY A 137 3.81 -3.68 9.71
C GLY A 137 3.71 -2.67 8.57
N ASP A 138 4.39 -1.52 8.64
CA ASP A 138 4.47 -0.56 7.55
C ASP A 138 5.43 -1.03 6.46
N ILE A 139 5.12 -0.65 5.21
CA ILE A 139 6.02 -0.74 4.06
C ILE A 139 6.32 0.69 3.63
N TYR A 140 7.59 1.03 3.49
CA TYR A 140 7.98 2.34 2.97
C TYR A 140 7.84 2.35 1.44
N VAL A 141 6.92 3.17 0.94
CA VAL A 141 6.61 3.34 -0.48
C VAL A 141 7.05 4.73 -0.92
N ALA A 142 7.93 4.81 -1.91
CA ALA A 142 8.44 6.11 -2.36
C ALA A 142 8.43 6.25 -3.89
N ASP A 143 7.95 7.41 -4.36
CA ASP A 143 8.19 7.85 -5.73
C ASP A 143 9.50 8.67 -5.79
N GLY A 144 10.53 8.05 -6.37
CA GLY A 144 11.80 8.67 -6.72
C GLY A 144 11.92 9.00 -8.20
N TYR A 145 10.78 9.19 -8.88
CA TYR A 145 10.65 9.48 -10.31
C TYR A 145 11.54 8.63 -11.24
N GLY A 146 11.79 7.38 -10.83
CA GLY A 146 12.59 6.42 -11.61
C GLY A 146 14.10 6.73 -11.65
N LYS A 147 14.60 7.70 -10.88
CA LYS A 147 16.02 8.05 -10.84
C LYS A 147 16.86 6.91 -10.27
N VAL A 148 17.84 6.42 -11.03
CA VAL A 148 18.73 5.32 -10.63
C VAL A 148 20.07 5.86 -10.15
N LYS A 149 20.90 6.42 -11.06
CA LYS A 149 22.15 7.05 -10.66
C LYS A 149 21.86 8.29 -9.82
N ASP A 150 22.53 8.40 -8.68
CA ASP A 150 22.30 9.48 -7.69
C ASP A 150 20.86 9.52 -7.14
N GLY A 151 20.07 8.45 -7.38
CA GLY A 151 18.67 8.28 -6.99
C GLY A 151 18.45 7.21 -5.92
N THR A 152 19.51 6.70 -5.29
CA THR A 152 19.42 5.61 -4.32
C THR A 152 18.90 6.14 -2.99
N LEU A 153 17.61 5.91 -2.73
CA LEU A 153 16.91 6.42 -1.54
C LEU A 153 17.49 5.86 -0.23
N ILE A 154 17.93 4.60 -0.27
CA ILE A 154 18.55 3.92 0.87
C ILE A 154 19.74 3.06 0.43
N GLY A 155 20.60 2.74 1.40
CA GLY A 155 21.58 1.64 1.37
C GLY A 155 21.34 0.71 2.55
N SER A 156 22.30 -0.17 2.85
CA SER A 156 22.17 -1.22 3.86
C SER A 156 21.84 -0.69 5.27
N SER A 157 22.48 0.39 5.71
CA SER A 157 22.22 0.98 7.04
C SER A 157 20.77 1.42 7.21
N LEU A 158 20.21 2.15 6.23
CA LEU A 158 18.82 2.60 6.27
C LEU A 158 17.85 1.45 6.04
N GLY A 159 18.20 0.46 5.21
CA GLY A 159 17.42 -0.78 5.04
C GLY A 159 17.26 -1.55 6.36
N ASN A 160 18.35 -1.68 7.12
CA ASN A 160 18.29 -2.29 8.45
C ASN A 160 17.46 -1.46 9.44
N ALA A 161 17.54 -0.13 9.39
CA ALA A 161 16.71 0.76 10.23
C ALA A 161 15.21 0.59 9.89
N ILE A 162 14.85 0.52 8.61
CA ILE A 162 13.48 0.26 8.15
C ILE A 162 13.00 -1.10 8.65
N TYR A 163 13.78 -2.16 8.43
CA TYR A 163 13.43 -3.50 8.86
C TYR A 163 13.26 -3.59 10.39
N GLY A 164 14.18 -2.99 11.14
CA GLY A 164 14.10 -2.97 12.61
C GLY A 164 12.83 -2.30 13.15
N LYS A 165 12.32 -1.27 12.45
CA LYS A 165 11.07 -0.59 12.82
C LYS A 165 9.83 -1.36 12.35
N THR A 166 9.84 -1.89 11.15
CA THR A 166 8.63 -2.37 10.47
C THR A 166 8.51 -3.89 10.43
N GLY A 167 9.62 -4.61 10.43
CA GLY A 167 9.67 -6.03 10.07
C GLY A 167 9.37 -6.27 8.59
N LYS A 168 9.44 -5.24 7.74
CA LYS A 168 9.09 -5.26 6.32
C LYS A 168 10.21 -4.60 5.50
N GLY A 169 9.95 -4.37 4.22
CA GLY A 169 10.87 -3.76 3.28
C GLY A 169 10.31 -2.51 2.61
N VAL A 170 10.64 -2.33 1.32
CA VAL A 170 10.37 -1.10 0.59
C VAL A 170 9.81 -1.35 -0.81
N ILE A 171 9.03 -0.40 -1.31
CA ILE A 171 8.60 -0.30 -2.70
C ILE A 171 9.03 1.08 -3.22
N PHE A 172 10.04 1.14 -4.09
CA PHE A 172 10.57 2.41 -4.58
C PHE A 172 10.48 2.53 -6.10
N TYR A 173 9.70 3.47 -6.56
CA TYR A 173 9.80 3.92 -7.96
C TYR A 173 11.06 4.78 -8.13
N GLY A 174 12.19 4.15 -7.89
CA GLY A 174 13.53 4.72 -7.76
C GLY A 174 14.56 3.61 -7.53
N ALA A 175 15.64 3.90 -6.83
CA ALA A 175 16.75 2.98 -6.67
C ALA A 175 17.21 2.78 -5.23
N VAL A 176 17.96 1.69 -5.03
CA VAL A 176 18.72 1.41 -3.79
C VAL A 176 20.19 1.16 -4.12
N ARG A 177 21.03 1.18 -3.09
CA ARG A 177 22.42 0.72 -3.16
C ARG A 177 22.67 -0.40 -2.15
N ASP A 178 23.88 -0.94 -2.13
CA ASP A 178 24.32 -1.98 -1.19
C ASP A 178 23.43 -3.25 -1.28
N MET A 179 23.11 -3.68 -2.51
CA MET A 179 22.18 -4.79 -2.79
C MET A 179 22.55 -6.08 -2.09
N GLN A 180 23.85 -6.39 -1.95
CA GLN A 180 24.31 -7.61 -1.31
C GLN A 180 23.97 -7.59 0.19
N GLU A 181 24.34 -6.52 0.87
CA GLU A 181 24.09 -6.37 2.31
C GLU A 181 22.58 -6.29 2.63
N LEU A 182 21.80 -5.68 1.73
CA LEU A 182 20.33 -5.67 1.86
C LEU A 182 19.75 -7.09 1.74
N LYS A 183 20.30 -7.95 0.86
CA LYS A 183 19.90 -9.37 0.76
C LYS A 183 20.19 -10.16 2.03
N ASP A 184 21.27 -9.83 2.72
CA ASP A 184 21.67 -10.51 3.96
C ASP A 184 20.76 -10.14 5.14
N THR A 185 20.01 -9.03 5.07
CA THR A 185 19.00 -8.66 6.07
C THR A 185 17.81 -9.60 5.97
N LYS A 186 17.74 -10.58 6.92
CA LYS A 186 16.66 -11.58 6.95
C LYS A 186 15.29 -10.91 7.08
N GLY A 187 14.36 -11.25 6.18
CA GLY A 187 12.98 -10.73 6.18
C GLY A 187 12.80 -9.35 5.51
N PHE A 188 13.89 -8.63 5.19
CA PHE A 188 13.81 -7.43 4.38
C PHE A 188 13.71 -7.81 2.90
N ASN A 189 12.79 -7.20 2.15
CA ASN A 189 12.74 -7.32 0.70
C ASN A 189 12.49 -5.94 0.07
N ALA A 190 12.79 -5.80 -1.22
CA ALA A 190 12.66 -4.55 -1.94
C ALA A 190 12.19 -4.78 -3.38
N TRP A 191 11.25 -3.97 -3.83
CA TRP A 191 10.84 -3.80 -5.22
C TRP A 191 11.29 -2.41 -5.66
N VAL A 192 12.19 -2.35 -6.63
CA VAL A 192 12.83 -1.10 -7.06
C VAL A 192 12.91 -1.02 -8.57
N LYS A 193 13.06 0.18 -9.13
CA LYS A 193 13.28 0.37 -10.58
C LYS A 193 14.76 0.29 -10.95
N GLY A 194 15.68 0.32 -9.98
CA GLY A 194 17.10 0.19 -10.23
C GLY A 194 17.97 0.05 -8.99
N HIS A 195 19.24 -0.14 -9.21
CA HIS A 195 20.28 -0.06 -8.17
C HIS A 195 21.52 0.62 -8.72
N HIS A 196 22.25 1.34 -7.89
CA HIS A 196 23.49 2.01 -8.26
C HIS A 196 24.38 2.21 -7.00
N PRO A 197 25.72 2.20 -7.12
CA PRO A 197 26.60 2.42 -5.96
C PRO A 197 26.63 3.87 -5.44
N SER A 198 26.11 4.85 -6.20
CA SER A 198 26.05 6.24 -5.76
C SER A 198 25.08 6.40 -4.57
N TYR A 199 25.27 7.44 -3.77
CA TYR A 199 24.29 7.87 -2.77
C TYR A 199 23.27 8.83 -3.41
N ILE A 200 22.19 9.13 -2.65
CA ILE A 200 21.15 10.08 -3.08
C ILE A 200 21.74 11.48 -3.28
N LYS A 201 21.43 12.09 -4.40
CA LYS A 201 21.85 13.45 -4.80
C LYS A 201 20.74 14.14 -5.56
N ASP A 202 20.63 15.45 -5.39
CA ASP A 202 19.71 16.28 -6.16
C ASP A 202 18.25 15.78 -6.14
N MET A 203 17.81 15.28 -4.98
CA MET A 203 16.45 14.83 -4.70
C MET A 203 15.96 15.42 -3.39
N THR A 204 14.80 16.06 -3.43
CA THR A 204 14.14 16.67 -2.28
C THR A 204 12.82 15.97 -1.99
N PRO A 205 12.55 15.46 -0.77
CA PRO A 205 11.23 14.95 -0.40
C PRO A 205 10.24 16.12 -0.29
N THR A 206 9.23 16.11 -1.13
CA THR A 206 8.24 17.20 -1.20
C THR A 206 6.99 16.90 -0.39
N SER A 207 6.70 15.63 -0.15
CA SER A 207 5.65 15.22 0.77
C SER A 207 5.99 13.88 1.42
N ILE A 208 5.49 13.68 2.64
CA ILE A 208 5.62 12.45 3.41
C ILE A 208 4.23 12.12 3.94
N ASN A 209 3.83 10.85 3.83
CA ASN A 209 2.52 10.38 4.29
C ASN A 209 1.36 11.15 3.62
N ALA A 210 1.49 11.39 2.31
CA ALA A 210 0.51 12.03 1.43
C ALA A 210 0.25 11.13 0.21
N PRO A 211 -0.80 11.37 -0.58
CA PRO A 211 -0.99 10.68 -1.86
C PRO A 211 0.22 10.86 -2.76
N ILE A 212 0.69 9.76 -3.36
CA ILE A 212 1.80 9.77 -4.31
C ILE A 212 1.43 8.97 -5.57
N ARG A 213 2.28 9.08 -6.58
CA ARG A 213 2.20 8.25 -7.79
C ARG A 213 3.32 7.21 -7.78
N ILE A 214 2.98 5.96 -8.10
CA ILE A 214 3.93 4.88 -8.37
C ILE A 214 3.64 4.37 -9.79
N GLY A 215 4.48 4.72 -10.76
CA GLY A 215 4.17 4.46 -12.16
C GLY A 215 2.84 5.12 -12.58
N GLU A 216 1.84 4.32 -12.91
CA GLU A 216 0.47 4.78 -13.23
C GLU A 216 -0.50 4.66 -12.04
N VAL A 217 -0.03 4.18 -10.90
CA VAL A 217 -0.85 3.93 -9.71
C VAL A 217 -0.90 5.15 -8.80
N THR A 218 -2.09 5.50 -8.31
CA THR A 218 -2.26 6.43 -7.19
C THR A 218 -2.24 5.63 -5.88
N VAL A 219 -1.34 5.97 -4.97
CA VAL A 219 -1.18 5.32 -3.67
C VAL A 219 -1.51 6.30 -2.56
N PHE A 220 -2.41 5.91 -1.68
CA PHE A 220 -2.72 6.67 -0.48
C PHE A 220 -1.98 6.10 0.73
N PRO A 221 -1.64 6.97 1.72
CA PRO A 221 -1.15 6.50 3.00
C PRO A 221 -2.17 5.56 3.67
N GLY A 222 -1.70 4.39 4.09
CA GLY A 222 -2.55 3.36 4.69
C GLY A 222 -3.20 2.39 3.70
N ASP A 223 -3.02 2.58 2.38
CA ASP A 223 -3.30 1.50 1.42
C ASP A 223 -2.51 0.25 1.79
N VAL A 224 -3.07 -0.91 1.51
CA VAL A 224 -2.35 -2.17 1.74
C VAL A 224 -1.58 -2.57 0.49
N VAL A 225 -0.29 -2.75 0.68
CA VAL A 225 0.61 -3.24 -0.37
C VAL A 225 0.51 -4.77 -0.40
N PHE A 226 0.37 -5.32 -1.61
CA PHE A 226 0.60 -6.72 -1.93
C PHE A 226 1.67 -6.77 -3.01
N ALA A 227 2.83 -7.32 -2.69
CA ALA A 227 3.98 -7.37 -3.59
C ALA A 227 4.52 -8.79 -3.71
N ASN A 228 4.62 -9.29 -4.93
CA ASN A 228 5.21 -10.58 -5.25
C ASN A 228 6.05 -10.49 -6.54
N GLU A 229 6.46 -11.64 -7.07
CA GLU A 229 7.28 -11.70 -8.29
C GLU A 229 6.55 -11.22 -9.56
N TYR A 230 5.20 -11.19 -9.55
CA TYR A 230 4.38 -10.79 -10.71
C TYR A 230 4.04 -9.31 -10.73
N GLY A 231 4.19 -8.60 -9.60
CA GLY A 231 3.94 -7.17 -9.51
C GLY A 231 3.64 -6.68 -8.10
N VAL A 232 3.33 -5.41 -8.01
CA VAL A 232 2.93 -4.73 -6.77
C VAL A 232 1.55 -4.14 -6.93
N ALA A 233 0.62 -4.58 -6.10
CA ALA A 233 -0.72 -4.00 -6.00
C ALA A 233 -0.82 -3.09 -4.77
N PHE A 234 -1.53 -1.97 -4.92
CA PHE A 234 -1.87 -1.03 -3.85
C PHE A 234 -3.38 -1.06 -3.66
N ILE A 235 -3.82 -1.61 -2.55
CA ILE A 235 -5.22 -1.93 -2.29
C ILE A 235 -5.81 -0.91 -1.33
N PRO A 236 -6.85 -0.14 -1.72
CA PRO A 236 -7.54 0.75 -0.79
C PRO A 236 -7.98 0.00 0.47
N ALA A 237 -7.68 0.58 1.64
CA ALA A 237 -7.85 -0.09 2.93
C ALA A 237 -9.26 -0.69 3.13
N HIS A 238 -10.31 0.02 2.70
CA HIS A 238 -11.71 -0.41 2.85
C HIS A 238 -12.08 -1.64 1.99
N LEU A 239 -11.25 -2.00 1.01
CA LEU A 239 -11.48 -3.17 0.14
C LEU A 239 -10.82 -4.45 0.64
N VAL A 240 -9.79 -4.34 1.50
CA VAL A 240 -8.86 -5.45 1.79
C VAL A 240 -9.57 -6.64 2.43
N GLU A 241 -10.44 -6.43 3.42
CA GLU A 241 -11.14 -7.52 4.11
C GLU A 241 -12.06 -8.30 3.16
N GLY A 242 -12.86 -7.57 2.37
CA GLY A 242 -13.72 -8.20 1.37
C GLY A 242 -12.94 -8.91 0.26
N LEU A 243 -11.79 -8.35 -0.14
CA LEU A 243 -10.89 -8.96 -1.11
C LEU A 243 -10.33 -10.28 -0.58
N VAL A 244 -9.77 -10.29 0.63
CA VAL A 244 -9.21 -11.49 1.25
C VAL A 244 -10.26 -12.60 1.34
N LYS A 245 -11.46 -12.28 1.84
CA LYS A 245 -12.57 -13.22 1.94
C LYS A 245 -12.97 -13.79 0.57
N ALA A 246 -13.14 -12.93 -0.44
CA ALA A 246 -13.48 -13.37 -1.79
C ALA A 246 -12.37 -14.24 -2.41
N SER A 247 -11.10 -13.89 -2.20
CA SER A 247 -9.97 -14.66 -2.70
C SER A 247 -9.86 -16.03 -2.06
N GLU A 248 -10.12 -16.16 -0.77
CA GLU A 248 -10.13 -17.46 -0.07
C GLU A 248 -11.24 -18.38 -0.58
N LEU A 249 -12.45 -17.83 -0.81
CA LEU A 249 -13.56 -18.60 -1.41
C LEU A 249 -13.23 -19.04 -2.83
N THR A 250 -12.73 -18.13 -3.66
CA THR A 250 -12.30 -18.44 -5.02
C THR A 250 -11.16 -19.48 -5.01
N GLY A 251 -10.19 -19.34 -4.12
CA GLY A 251 -9.09 -20.31 -4.00
C GLY A 251 -9.55 -21.72 -3.63
N LEU A 252 -10.56 -21.86 -2.75
CA LEU A 252 -11.16 -23.16 -2.44
C LEU A 252 -11.88 -23.75 -3.66
N ARG A 253 -12.61 -22.92 -4.41
CA ARG A 253 -13.25 -23.31 -5.66
C ARG A 253 -12.24 -23.80 -6.68
N ASP A 254 -11.21 -23.01 -6.95
CA ASP A 254 -10.17 -23.32 -7.94
C ASP A 254 -9.44 -24.63 -7.60
N GLU A 255 -9.16 -24.88 -6.32
CA GLU A 255 -8.50 -26.11 -5.89
C GLU A 255 -9.44 -27.32 -6.07
N PHE A 256 -10.72 -27.20 -5.76
CA PHE A 256 -11.71 -28.24 -6.01
C PHE A 256 -11.90 -28.51 -7.51
N GLU A 257 -12.07 -27.49 -8.33
CA GLU A 257 -12.15 -27.59 -9.79
C GLU A 257 -10.94 -28.31 -10.37
N ARG A 258 -9.73 -27.92 -9.92
CA ARG A 258 -8.48 -28.56 -10.34
C ARG A 258 -8.48 -30.06 -10.06
N VAL A 259 -8.93 -30.47 -8.88
CA VAL A 259 -9.01 -31.88 -8.50
C VAL A 259 -9.99 -32.63 -9.41
N LEU A 260 -11.16 -32.10 -9.68
CA LEU A 260 -12.16 -32.74 -10.54
C LEU A 260 -11.71 -32.84 -12.00
N LEU A 261 -11.08 -31.77 -12.52
CA LEU A 261 -10.57 -31.72 -13.90
C LEU A 261 -9.39 -32.70 -14.10
N GLN A 262 -8.46 -32.79 -13.13
CA GLN A 262 -7.35 -33.76 -13.18
C GLN A 262 -7.85 -35.21 -13.16
N GLN A 263 -8.97 -35.48 -12.51
CA GLN A 263 -9.61 -36.78 -12.48
C GLN A 263 -10.48 -37.06 -13.72
N SER A 264 -10.63 -36.08 -14.61
CA SER A 264 -11.54 -36.16 -15.77
C SER A 264 -12.98 -36.56 -15.37
N LYS A 265 -13.42 -36.14 -14.18
CA LYS A 265 -14.70 -36.56 -13.60
C LYS A 265 -15.89 -35.85 -14.24
N TYR A 266 -15.68 -34.65 -14.73
CA TYR A 266 -16.68 -33.79 -15.39
C TYR A 266 -16.10 -33.15 -16.65
N PRO A 267 -16.91 -32.85 -17.65
CA PRO A 267 -16.50 -31.98 -18.75
C PRO A 267 -16.07 -30.59 -18.25
N SER A 268 -15.04 -30.00 -18.90
CA SER A 268 -14.49 -28.69 -18.48
C SER A 268 -15.58 -27.60 -18.44
N GLY A 269 -16.53 -27.62 -19.37
CA GLY A 269 -17.61 -26.64 -19.41
C GLY A 269 -18.58 -26.70 -18.22
N GLU A 270 -18.79 -27.90 -17.63
CA GLU A 270 -19.62 -28.03 -16.41
C GLU A 270 -18.90 -27.54 -15.17
N ILE A 271 -17.56 -27.54 -15.16
CA ILE A 271 -16.75 -27.06 -14.02
C ILE A 271 -16.50 -25.56 -14.11
N HIS A 272 -16.26 -25.00 -15.30
CA HIS A 272 -16.04 -23.57 -15.47
C HIS A 272 -17.32 -22.73 -15.51
N GLY A 273 -18.47 -23.36 -15.66
CA GLY A 273 -19.77 -22.70 -15.63
C GLY A 273 -20.40 -22.65 -14.24
N ASP A 274 -21.73 -22.41 -14.24
CA ASP A 274 -22.54 -22.53 -13.03
C ASP A 274 -22.63 -23.98 -12.59
N TRP A 275 -22.30 -24.23 -11.34
CA TRP A 275 -22.31 -25.59 -10.83
C TRP A 275 -23.72 -26.14 -10.60
N SER A 276 -23.96 -27.35 -11.07
CA SER A 276 -25.15 -28.11 -10.70
C SER A 276 -25.20 -28.39 -9.18
N ASP A 277 -26.38 -28.65 -8.64
CA ASP A 277 -26.54 -29.01 -7.24
C ASP A 277 -25.67 -30.22 -6.83
N LYS A 278 -25.46 -31.13 -7.77
CA LYS A 278 -24.57 -32.29 -7.58
C LYS A 278 -23.13 -31.83 -7.29
N ILE A 279 -22.59 -30.93 -8.12
CA ILE A 279 -21.22 -30.42 -7.96
C ILE A 279 -21.12 -29.58 -6.68
N LYS A 280 -22.12 -28.73 -6.37
CA LYS A 280 -22.19 -27.94 -5.12
C LYS A 280 -22.18 -28.86 -3.90
N ASN A 281 -22.91 -29.98 -3.93
CA ASN A 281 -22.90 -30.95 -2.81
C ASN A 281 -21.57 -31.69 -2.67
N GLU A 282 -20.91 -32.02 -3.78
CA GLU A 282 -19.56 -32.57 -3.75
C GLU A 282 -18.53 -31.57 -3.18
N PHE A 283 -18.63 -30.29 -3.54
CA PHE A 283 -17.80 -29.24 -2.97
C PHE A 283 -17.98 -29.13 -1.46
N ARG A 284 -19.23 -29.10 -0.97
CA ARG A 284 -19.52 -29.10 0.48
C ARG A 284 -18.88 -30.29 1.20
N ALA A 285 -18.96 -31.48 0.59
CA ALA A 285 -18.37 -32.69 1.14
C ALA A 285 -16.85 -32.65 1.12
N TRP A 286 -16.27 -32.07 0.07
CA TRP A 286 -14.83 -31.89 -0.08
C TRP A 286 -14.29 -30.88 0.93
N VAL A 287 -14.95 -29.72 1.10
CA VAL A 287 -14.56 -28.70 2.08
C VAL A 287 -14.53 -29.27 3.51
N LYS A 288 -15.49 -30.11 3.90
CA LYS A 288 -15.50 -30.76 5.22
C LYS A 288 -14.29 -31.65 5.48
N LYS A 289 -13.63 -32.14 4.41
CA LYS A 289 -12.46 -33.02 4.47
C LYS A 289 -11.17 -32.30 4.09
N TYR A 290 -11.25 -30.96 3.86
CA TYR A 290 -10.12 -30.18 3.41
C TYR A 290 -9.01 -30.19 4.47
N PRO A 291 -7.76 -30.54 4.11
CA PRO A 291 -6.70 -30.81 5.07
C PRO A 291 -6.06 -29.56 5.69
N LYS A 292 -6.31 -28.40 5.11
CA LYS A 292 -5.72 -27.14 5.57
C LYS A 292 -6.76 -26.32 6.36
N PRO A 293 -6.31 -25.44 7.28
CA PRO A 293 -7.22 -24.51 7.94
C PRO A 293 -7.96 -23.63 6.91
N ILE A 294 -9.27 -23.52 7.06
CA ILE A 294 -10.12 -22.67 6.24
C ILE A 294 -10.50 -21.45 7.09
N ALA A 295 -10.19 -20.24 6.58
CA ALA A 295 -10.49 -19.01 7.29
C ALA A 295 -11.93 -18.51 7.05
N VAL A 296 -12.61 -19.00 5.99
CA VAL A 296 -14.00 -18.71 5.71
C VAL A 296 -14.94 -19.66 6.45
N THR A 297 -16.09 -19.16 6.89
CA THR A 297 -17.08 -19.91 7.63
C THR A 297 -18.05 -20.69 6.73
N SER A 298 -18.72 -21.70 7.28
CA SER A 298 -19.75 -22.45 6.53
C SER A 298 -20.87 -21.56 5.97
N PRO A 299 -21.44 -20.57 6.72
CA PRO A 299 -22.40 -19.63 6.16
C PRO A 299 -21.86 -18.83 4.97
N GLU A 300 -20.59 -18.41 5.00
CA GLU A 300 -19.96 -17.67 3.90
C GLU A 300 -19.80 -18.54 2.64
N ILE A 301 -19.51 -19.82 2.81
CA ILE A 301 -19.45 -20.77 1.70
C ILE A 301 -20.85 -20.96 1.09
N GLU A 302 -21.91 -21.08 1.90
CA GLU A 302 -23.28 -21.20 1.41
C GLU A 302 -23.74 -19.93 0.68
N GLU A 303 -23.42 -18.75 1.21
CA GLU A 303 -23.70 -17.47 0.55
C GLU A 303 -22.99 -17.38 -0.80
N TYR A 304 -21.73 -17.83 -0.88
CA TYR A 304 -20.97 -17.89 -2.13
C TYR A 304 -21.61 -18.81 -3.15
N LEU A 305 -21.99 -20.03 -2.75
CA LEU A 305 -22.62 -21.02 -3.63
C LEU A 305 -24.03 -20.60 -4.09
N ALA A 306 -24.73 -19.77 -3.30
CA ALA A 306 -26.04 -19.22 -3.67
C ALA A 306 -25.92 -18.10 -4.73
N LYS A 307 -24.81 -17.38 -4.76
CA LYS A 307 -24.54 -16.30 -5.74
C LYS A 307 -23.99 -16.82 -7.06
N GLU A 308 -23.53 -18.06 -7.11
CA GLU A 308 -23.17 -18.71 -8.37
C GLU A 308 -24.44 -19.05 -9.15
N GLY A 309 -24.69 -18.32 -10.22
CA GLY A 309 -25.88 -18.43 -11.05
C GLY A 309 -26.49 -17.06 -11.41
N HIS A 310 -25.77 -15.96 -11.08
CA HIS A 310 -26.18 -14.61 -11.45
C HIS A 310 -25.05 -13.81 -12.07
#